data_85e4d4d541c990b3cc22c1f955c07a4b
#
_entry.id   85e4d4d541c990b3cc22c1f955c07a4b
#
_cell.length_a   1.000
_cell.length_b   1.000
_cell.length_c   1.000
_cell.angle_alpha   90.00
_cell.angle_beta   90.00
_cell.angle_gamma   90.00
#
_symmetry.space_group_name_H-M   'P 1'
#
loop_
_entity.id
_entity.type
_entity.pdbx_description
1 polymer ?
#
loop_
_entity_poly.entity_id
_entity_poly.type
_entity_poly.pdbx_seq_one_letter_code
_entity_poly.pdbx_strand_id
1 'polypeptide(L)' 'MERKRVNSSKLRSVGYDEKTRTLEVEMSNGQAFQYGGVYPEVYRRFMAAPNPTTFFDDKIAEEYAAKRV' A
#
# COMPACT_ATOMS: atom_id res chain seq x y z
N MET A 1 6.37 2.78 -11.57
CA MET A 1 5.64 1.74 -10.80
C MET A 1 4.17 1.76 -11.21
N GLU A 2 3.66 0.63 -11.63
CA GLU A 2 2.27 0.52 -12.03
C GLU A 2 1.37 0.42 -10.80
N ARG A 3 0.28 1.18 -10.79
CA ARG A 3 -0.66 1.18 -9.67
C ARG A 3 -1.98 0.55 -10.10
N LYS A 4 -2.58 -0.19 -9.18
CA LYS A 4 -3.90 -0.78 -9.36
C LYS A 4 -4.89 -0.08 -8.44
N ARG A 5 -6.09 0.15 -8.94
CA ARG A 5 -7.14 0.75 -8.11
C ARG A 5 -7.60 -0.25 -7.06
N VAL A 6 -7.86 0.26 -5.86
CA VAL A 6 -8.41 -0.54 -4.78
C VAL A 6 -9.77 0.00 -4.38
N ASN A 7 -10.65 -0.90 -3.96
CA ASN A 7 -11.99 -0.54 -3.54
C ASN A 7 -11.97 -0.18 -2.06
N SER A 8 -11.63 1.08 -1.78
CA SER A 8 -11.51 1.58 -0.42
C SER A 8 -11.89 3.05 -0.38
N SER A 9 -12.51 3.48 0.72
CA SER A 9 -12.85 4.89 0.92
C SER A 9 -11.61 5.75 1.20
N LYS A 10 -10.55 5.14 1.73
CA LYS A 10 -9.32 5.84 2.12
C LYS A 10 -8.23 5.76 1.06
N LEU A 11 -8.16 4.66 0.34
CA LEU A 11 -7.10 4.38 -0.62
C LEU A 11 -7.64 4.45 -2.04
N ARG A 12 -6.88 5.09 -2.93
CA ARG A 12 -7.27 5.18 -4.34
C ARG A 12 -6.59 4.11 -5.18
N SER A 13 -5.29 3.95 -5.02
CA SER A 13 -4.53 2.99 -5.81
C SER A 13 -3.31 2.52 -5.04
N VAL A 14 -2.79 1.37 -5.45
CA VAL A 14 -1.63 0.75 -4.82
C VAL A 14 -0.70 0.22 -5.90
N GLY A 15 0.59 0.49 -5.77
CA GLY A 15 1.62 -0.07 -6.63
C GLY A 15 2.67 -0.79 -5.81
N TYR A 16 3.39 -1.71 -6.43
CA TYR A 16 4.41 -2.46 -5.73
C TYR A 16 5.60 -2.71 -6.65
N ASP A 17 6.80 -2.47 -6.14
CA ASP A 17 8.04 -2.79 -6.83
C ASP A 17 8.73 -3.94 -6.11
N GLU A 18 8.67 -5.12 -6.72
CA GLU A 18 9.23 -6.33 -6.14
C GLU A 18 10.75 -6.27 -6.01
N LYS A 19 11.42 -5.58 -6.92
CA LYS A 19 12.89 -5.50 -6.91
C LYS A 19 13.40 -4.72 -5.70
N THR A 20 12.72 -3.63 -5.37
CA THR A 20 13.11 -2.79 -4.24
C THR A 20 12.28 -3.06 -3.00
N ARG A 21 11.27 -3.93 -3.12
CA ARG A 21 10.31 -4.23 -2.05
C ARG A 21 9.65 -2.97 -1.52
N THR A 22 9.28 -2.08 -2.44
CA THR A 22 8.63 -0.83 -2.11
C THR A 22 7.15 -0.90 -2.46
N LEU A 23 6.31 -0.63 -1.47
CA LEU A 23 4.88 -0.50 -1.66
C LEU A 23 4.53 0.97 -1.77
N GLU A 24 3.84 1.36 -2.84
CA GLU A 24 3.40 2.73 -3.02
C GLU A 24 1.88 2.79 -2.93
N VAL A 25 1.38 3.70 -2.11
CA VAL A 25 -0.05 3.84 -1.86
C VAL A 25 -0.46 5.27 -2.15
N GLU A 26 -1.47 5.44 -2.99
CA GLU A 26 -2.10 6.73 -3.23
C GLU A 26 -3.38 6.81 -2.42
N MET A 27 -3.47 7.83 -1.59
CA MET A 27 -4.65 8.07 -0.77
C MET A 27 -5.74 8.77 -1.57
N SER A 28 -6.98 8.69 -1.09
CA SER A 28 -8.11 9.33 -1.76
C SER A 28 -8.01 10.86 -1.79
N ASN A 29 -7.19 11.45 -0.91
CA ASN A 29 -6.95 12.90 -0.92
C ASN A 29 -5.87 13.33 -1.90
N GLY A 30 -5.30 12.40 -2.66
CA GLY A 30 -4.27 12.70 -3.64
C GLY A 30 -2.84 12.55 -3.15
N GLN A 31 -2.62 12.35 -1.87
CA GLN A 31 -1.27 12.13 -1.33
C GLN A 31 -0.80 10.72 -1.62
N ALA A 32 0.50 10.56 -1.85
CA ALA A 32 1.10 9.27 -2.09
C ALA A 32 2.25 9.03 -1.13
N PHE A 33 2.37 7.79 -0.66
CA PHE A 33 3.42 7.38 0.26
C PHE A 33 4.08 6.10 -0.22
N GLN A 34 5.36 5.94 0.10
CA GLN A 34 6.10 4.71 -0.17
C GLN A 34 6.52 4.08 1.14
N TYR A 35 6.39 2.76 1.21
CA TYR A 35 6.75 1.96 2.38
C TYR A 35 7.82 0.97 1.93
N GLY A 36 9.02 1.07 2.50
CA GLY A 36 10.12 0.20 2.16
C GLY A 36 10.15 -1.08 2.98
N GLY A 37 10.75 -2.14 2.43
CA GLY A 37 10.90 -3.41 3.11
C GLY A 37 9.64 -4.26 3.14
N VAL A 38 8.70 -4.01 2.26
CA VAL A 38 7.46 -4.78 2.17
C VAL A 38 7.71 -6.01 1.28
N TYR A 39 7.57 -7.20 1.86
CA TYR A 39 7.74 -8.42 1.09
C TYR A 39 6.56 -8.68 0.16
N PRO A 40 6.78 -9.39 -0.96
CA PRO A 40 5.69 -9.69 -1.91
C PRO A 40 4.49 -10.37 -1.28
N GLU A 41 4.73 -11.20 -0.26
CA GLU A 41 3.65 -11.87 0.45
C GLU A 41 2.72 -10.89 1.13
N VAL A 42 3.28 -9.84 1.75
CA VAL A 42 2.48 -8.80 2.41
C VAL A 42 1.65 -8.04 1.39
N TYR A 43 2.26 -7.71 0.25
CA TYR A 43 1.54 -7.04 -0.84
C TYR A 43 0.36 -7.90 -1.33
N ARG A 44 0.59 -9.20 -1.53
CA ARG A 44 -0.48 -10.09 -1.99
C ARG A 44 -1.62 -10.18 -0.98
N ARG A 45 -1.29 -10.26 0.31
CA ARG A 45 -2.30 -10.27 1.37
C ARG A 45 -3.10 -8.98 1.39
N PHE A 46 -2.42 -7.86 1.20
CA PHE A 46 -3.07 -6.56 1.16
C PHE A 46 -4.06 -6.47 0.00
N MET A 47 -3.65 -6.89 -1.18
CA MET A 47 -4.50 -6.85 -2.37
C MET A 47 -5.66 -7.83 -2.29
N ALA A 48 -5.53 -8.89 -1.52
CA ALA A 48 -6.60 -9.88 -1.32
C ALA A 48 -7.47 -9.60 -0.10
N ALA A 49 -7.14 -8.59 0.69
CA ALA A 49 -7.87 -8.32 1.93
C ALA A 49 -9.29 -7.89 1.65
N PRO A 50 -10.28 -8.43 2.39
CA PRO A 50 -11.67 -8.00 2.24
C PRO A 50 -11.86 -6.53 2.59
N ASN A 51 -11.06 -6.02 3.52
CA ASN A 51 -11.08 -4.61 3.90
C ASN A 51 -9.68 -4.03 3.79
N PRO A 52 -9.33 -3.48 2.60
CA PRO A 52 -7.98 -2.94 2.39
C PRO A 52 -7.63 -1.81 3.35
N THR A 53 -8.59 -0.99 3.73
CA THR A 53 -8.34 0.13 4.65
C THR A 53 -7.85 -0.37 6.00
N THR A 54 -8.52 -1.35 6.57
CA THR A 54 -8.14 -1.92 7.87
C THR A 54 -6.78 -2.62 7.76
N PHE A 55 -6.57 -3.38 6.70
CA PHE A 55 -5.28 -4.05 6.50
C PHE A 55 -4.15 -3.02 6.42
N PHE A 56 -4.37 -1.94 5.66
CA PHE A 56 -3.37 -0.88 5.53
C PHE A 56 -3.07 -0.25 6.90
N ASP A 57 -4.10 0.11 7.65
CA ASP A 57 -3.90 0.78 8.94
C ASP A 57 -3.17 -0.13 9.94
N ASP A 58 -3.51 -1.40 9.99
CA ASP A 58 -3.00 -2.32 11.01
C ASP A 58 -1.68 -2.98 10.63
N LYS A 59 -1.48 -3.27 9.35
CA LYS A 59 -0.36 -4.10 8.90
C LYS A 59 0.68 -3.34 8.09
N ILE A 60 0.32 -2.20 7.54
CA ILE A 60 1.24 -1.42 6.70
C ILE A 60 1.67 -0.15 7.43
N ALA A 61 0.73 0.69 7.80
CA ALA A 61 1.05 2.00 8.37
C ALA A 61 1.75 1.90 9.72
N GLU A 62 1.44 0.89 10.51
CA GLU A 62 2.06 0.71 11.83
C GLU A 62 3.41 -0.01 11.77
N GLU A 63 3.60 -0.88 10.79
CA GLU A 63 4.79 -1.74 10.74
C GLU A 63 5.91 -1.21 9.85
N TYR A 64 5.60 -0.32 8.93
CA TYR A 64 6.59 0.20 7.99
C TYR A 64 6.62 1.72 8.04
N ALA A 65 7.82 2.28 7.84
CA ALA A 65 7.98 3.73 7.80
C ALA A 65 7.47 4.28 6.47
N ALA A 66 6.67 5.32 6.54
CA ALA A 66 6.14 5.97 5.36
C ALA A 66 7.11 7.05 4.86
N LYS A 67 7.30 7.08 3.55
CA LYS A 67 8.03 8.15 2.89
C LYS A 67 7.09 8.84 1.93
N ARG A 68 6.89 10.14 2.11
CA ARG A 68 6.02 10.91 1.24
C ARG A 68 6.66 11.09 -0.13
N VAL A 69 5.88 10.87 -1.17
CA VAL A 69 6.35 10.99 -2.55
C VAL A 69 5.92 12.30 -3.17
#